data_c388a2ed00afec197692e836af739016
#
_entry.id   c388a2ed00afec197692e836af739016
#
_cell.length_a   1.000
_cell.length_b   1.000
_cell.length_c   1.000
_cell.angle_alpha   90.00
_cell.angle_beta   90.00
_cell.angle_gamma   90.00
#
_symmetry.space_group_name_H-M   'P 1'
#
loop_
_entity.id
_entity.type
_entity.pdbx_description
1 polymer ?
#
loop_
_entity_poly.entity_id
_entity_poly.type
_entity_poly.pdbx_seq_one_letter_code
_entity_poly.pdbx_strand_id
1 'polypeptide(L)'
;MKILVTGGAGFIGSNFIYHMLREHPDYDIVCLDLLTYAGNLKTLDKAMKNEHFKFVKGDIADREFVDKLFEDEKFDIVVNFAAESHVDRSIENPEVFLRTNIMGTAALMDAARKTGVKRYHQVSTDEVYGDLPLDRTDLFFTEETPIHTSSPYSASKASADLLVLAYYRTYGLPVTISRCSNNYGPYHFPEKLIPLMISRAYSNESLPVYGEGLNVRDWLYVEDHCRAIDLIIHNGRVGEVYNVGGHNEKRNIDVVKTILRIMGKPETLITHVKDRAGHDLRYAIDPTKIHNELGWSPETTFDEGIKKTVDWYMNNKQWWEDIINGEYQNYYEKMYSNR
;
A
#
# COMPACT_ATOMS: atom_id res chain seq x y z
N MET A 1 9.46 6.29 22.04
CA MET A 1 9.98 6.79 20.74
C MET A 1 8.89 7.58 20.02
N LYS A 2 9.30 8.55 19.17
CA LYS A 2 8.32 9.31 18.37
C LYS A 2 8.47 8.94 16.88
N ILE A 3 7.37 8.49 16.28
CA ILE A 3 7.33 8.00 14.90
C ILE A 3 6.45 8.91 14.04
N LEU A 4 6.97 9.35 12.87
CA LEU A 4 6.16 9.93 11.82
C LEU A 4 5.67 8.83 10.89
N VAL A 5 4.35 8.75 10.70
CA VAL A 5 3.69 7.89 9.71
C VAL A 5 3.03 8.79 8.67
N THR A 6 3.56 8.87 7.47
CA THR A 6 2.94 9.62 6.38
C THR A 6 1.95 8.76 5.61
N GLY A 7 0.89 9.34 5.06
CA GLY A 7 -0.15 8.55 4.39
C GLY A 7 -0.96 7.65 5.34
N GLY A 8 -0.99 8.01 6.62
CA GLY A 8 -1.59 7.18 7.67
C GLY A 8 -3.11 7.15 7.66
N ALA A 9 -3.80 8.07 6.96
CA ALA A 9 -5.25 8.00 6.75
C ALA A 9 -5.65 7.08 5.58
N GLY A 10 -4.65 6.54 4.85
CA GLY A 10 -4.84 5.54 3.80
C GLY A 10 -4.90 4.11 4.35
N PHE A 11 -5.02 3.13 3.45
CA PHE A 11 -5.22 1.71 3.76
C PHE A 11 -4.12 1.11 4.63
N ILE A 12 -2.90 0.99 4.09
CA ILE A 12 -1.81 0.29 4.80
C ILE A 12 -1.35 1.12 6.00
N GLY A 13 -1.22 2.45 5.82
CA GLY A 13 -0.76 3.36 6.88
C GLY A 13 -1.66 3.35 8.12
N SER A 14 -2.98 3.27 7.96
CA SER A 14 -3.91 3.19 9.11
C SER A 14 -3.81 1.86 9.87
N ASN A 15 -3.69 0.74 9.13
CA ASN A 15 -3.45 -0.57 9.75
C ASN A 15 -2.11 -0.59 10.50
N PHE A 16 -1.07 0.04 9.92
CA PHE A 16 0.23 0.17 10.59
C PHE A 16 0.15 1.03 11.86
N ILE A 17 -0.59 2.15 11.84
CA ILE A 17 -0.83 2.96 13.05
C ILE A 17 -1.51 2.13 14.13
N TYR A 18 -2.56 1.37 13.80
CA TYR A 18 -3.23 0.51 14.77
C TYR A 18 -2.33 -0.62 15.30
N HIS A 19 -1.49 -1.19 14.43
CA HIS A 19 -0.48 -2.16 14.82
C HIS A 19 0.49 -1.55 15.85
N MET A 20 1.08 -0.40 15.53
CA MET A 20 2.06 0.26 16.39
C MET A 20 1.49 0.69 17.74
N LEU A 21 0.25 1.25 17.77
CA LEU A 21 -0.41 1.61 19.02
C LEU A 21 -0.73 0.40 19.91
N ARG A 22 -0.88 -0.77 19.32
CA ARG A 22 -1.11 -2.03 20.05
C ARG A 22 0.17 -2.66 20.57
N GLU A 23 1.19 -2.77 19.71
CA GLU A 23 2.44 -3.47 20.03
C GLU A 23 3.44 -2.59 20.81
N HIS A 24 3.38 -1.27 20.60
CA HIS A 24 4.27 -0.27 21.22
C HIS A 24 3.45 0.85 21.87
N PRO A 25 2.70 0.56 22.97
CA PRO A 25 1.79 1.52 23.57
C PRO A 25 2.45 2.77 24.19
N ASP A 26 3.77 2.75 24.36
CA ASP A 26 4.59 3.85 24.84
C ASP A 26 5.21 4.73 23.72
N TYR A 27 4.88 4.45 22.45
CA TYR A 27 5.37 5.24 21.31
C TYR A 27 4.39 6.36 20.96
N ASP A 28 4.92 7.56 20.77
CA ASP A 28 4.14 8.66 20.20
C ASP A 28 4.09 8.54 18.68
N ILE A 29 2.91 8.52 18.11
CA ILE A 29 2.70 8.41 16.66
C ILE A 29 2.10 9.71 16.13
N VAL A 30 2.80 10.35 15.21
CA VAL A 30 2.30 11.49 14.44
C VAL A 30 1.94 11.01 13.04
N CYS A 31 0.68 11.12 12.68
CA CYS A 31 0.18 10.81 11.35
C CYS A 31 0.15 12.08 10.50
N LEU A 32 0.91 12.12 9.41
CA LEU A 32 0.84 13.19 8.41
C LEU A 32 0.11 12.68 7.17
N ASP A 33 -1.00 13.32 6.81
CA ASP A 33 -1.79 12.97 5.62
C ASP A 33 -2.41 14.23 4.99
N LEU A 34 -2.43 14.28 3.67
CA LEU A 34 -3.04 15.38 2.92
C LEU A 34 -4.57 15.23 2.82
N LEU A 35 -5.09 14.01 3.08
CA LEU A 35 -6.49 13.65 2.88
C LEU A 35 -6.93 13.85 1.42
N THR A 36 -6.16 13.31 0.48
CA THR A 36 -6.56 13.20 -0.93
C THR A 36 -7.66 12.18 -1.10
N TYR A 37 -7.98 11.75 -2.31
CA TYR A 37 -9.10 10.87 -2.60
C TYR A 37 -9.13 9.56 -1.79
N ALA A 38 -7.96 8.98 -1.46
CA ALA A 38 -7.84 7.72 -0.72
C ALA A 38 -7.61 7.89 0.79
N GLY A 39 -7.36 9.12 1.25
CA GLY A 39 -7.19 9.45 2.66
C GLY A 39 -8.55 9.71 3.31
N ASN A 40 -8.92 8.91 4.31
CA ASN A 40 -10.18 9.05 5.01
C ASN A 40 -9.96 9.14 6.53
N LEU A 41 -10.22 10.33 7.09
CA LEU A 41 -10.00 10.58 8.52
C LEU A 41 -10.86 9.66 9.42
N LYS A 42 -12.05 9.22 8.98
CA LYS A 42 -12.88 8.25 9.72
C LYS A 42 -12.16 6.92 9.95
N THR A 43 -11.20 6.58 9.09
CA THR A 43 -10.34 5.40 9.26
C THR A 43 -9.53 5.47 10.55
N LEU A 44 -9.23 6.67 11.05
CA LEU A 44 -8.42 6.93 12.24
C LEU A 44 -9.24 7.24 13.52
N ASP A 45 -10.58 7.13 13.48
CA ASP A 45 -11.46 7.50 14.61
C ASP A 45 -11.08 6.84 15.94
N LYS A 46 -10.59 5.59 15.90
CA LYS A 46 -10.12 4.89 17.11
C LYS A 46 -8.75 5.41 17.56
N ALA A 47 -7.84 5.65 16.61
CA ALA A 47 -6.52 6.19 16.91
C ALA A 47 -6.59 7.61 17.50
N MET A 48 -7.52 8.45 17.02
CA MET A 48 -7.75 9.81 17.51
C MET A 48 -8.13 9.88 19.02
N LYS A 49 -8.52 8.76 19.61
CA LYS A 49 -8.85 8.67 21.05
C LYS A 49 -7.66 8.25 21.92
N ASN A 50 -6.54 7.90 21.29
CA ASN A 50 -5.33 7.50 22.00
C ASN A 50 -4.47 8.73 22.30
N GLU A 51 -3.99 8.89 23.53
CA GLU A 51 -3.16 10.02 23.97
C GLU A 51 -1.80 10.08 23.31
N HIS A 52 -1.30 8.94 22.80
CA HIS A 52 -0.05 8.80 22.06
C HIS A 52 -0.21 8.97 20.54
N PHE A 53 -1.37 9.45 20.08
CA PHE A 53 -1.64 9.65 18.67
C PHE A 53 -1.95 11.12 18.35
N LYS A 54 -1.30 11.64 17.30
CA LYS A 54 -1.55 12.99 16.78
C LYS A 54 -1.74 12.95 15.26
N PHE A 55 -2.83 13.55 14.79
CA PHE A 55 -3.05 13.78 13.36
C PHE A 55 -2.61 15.18 12.95
N VAL A 56 -1.90 15.26 11.82
CA VAL A 56 -1.48 16.52 11.18
C VAL A 56 -1.88 16.46 9.72
N LYS A 57 -2.66 17.44 9.25
CA LYS A 57 -2.99 17.58 7.85
C LYS A 57 -1.91 18.37 7.13
N GLY A 58 -1.31 17.82 6.07
CA GLY A 58 -0.27 18.49 5.30
C GLY A 58 0.21 17.68 4.12
N ASP A 59 0.90 18.37 3.21
CA ASP A 59 1.46 17.79 1.97
C ASP A 59 2.95 17.49 2.18
N ILE A 60 3.35 16.24 1.95
CA ILE A 60 4.76 15.83 2.03
C ILE A 60 5.65 16.55 0.99
N ALA A 61 5.06 17.07 -0.09
CA ALA A 61 5.78 17.84 -1.10
C ALA A 61 5.92 19.34 -0.76
N ASP A 62 5.31 19.82 0.32
CA ASP A 62 5.51 21.15 0.86
C ASP A 62 6.75 21.17 1.78
N ARG A 63 7.88 21.59 1.24
CA ARG A 63 9.18 21.56 1.92
C ARG A 63 9.21 22.42 3.19
N GLU A 64 8.63 23.61 3.15
CA GLU A 64 8.64 24.53 4.30
C GLU A 64 7.82 23.93 5.45
N PHE A 65 6.65 23.40 5.13
CA PHE A 65 5.79 22.72 6.08
C PHE A 65 6.49 21.47 6.69
N VAL A 66 7.10 20.62 5.85
CA VAL A 66 7.80 19.42 6.29
C VAL A 66 9.00 19.76 7.16
N ASP A 67 9.85 20.70 6.75
CA ASP A 67 11.02 21.14 7.54
C ASP A 67 10.56 21.61 8.94
N LYS A 68 9.54 22.48 9.00
CA LYS A 68 8.99 22.97 10.26
C LYS A 68 8.42 21.84 11.13
N LEU A 69 7.68 20.90 10.55
CA LEU A 69 7.10 19.77 11.29
C LEU A 69 8.21 18.92 11.94
N PHE A 70 9.30 18.65 11.22
CA PHE A 70 10.43 17.89 11.75
C PHE A 70 11.20 18.63 12.85
N GLU A 71 11.36 19.94 12.73
CA GLU A 71 12.00 20.77 13.75
C GLU A 71 11.17 20.81 15.06
N ASP A 72 9.84 20.95 14.92
CA ASP A 72 8.93 21.03 16.06
C ASP A 72 8.76 19.67 16.78
N GLU A 73 8.63 18.57 16.03
CA GLU A 73 8.27 17.26 16.58
C GLU A 73 9.46 16.36 16.93
N LYS A 74 10.60 16.48 16.25
CA LYS A 74 11.84 15.72 16.48
C LYS A 74 11.62 14.21 16.45
N PHE A 75 11.35 13.69 15.27
CA PHE A 75 11.06 12.26 15.07
C PHE A 75 12.30 11.38 15.25
N ASP A 76 12.11 10.23 15.89
CA ASP A 76 13.13 9.16 15.93
C ASP A 76 13.09 8.33 14.65
N ILE A 77 11.89 7.99 14.17
CA ILE A 77 11.64 7.14 13.00
C ILE A 77 10.64 7.82 12.05
N VAL A 78 10.87 7.65 10.77
CA VAL A 78 9.91 8.04 9.70
C VAL A 78 9.53 6.81 8.90
N VAL A 79 8.23 6.56 8.74
CA VAL A 79 7.69 5.51 7.86
C VAL A 79 6.83 6.18 6.79
N ASN A 80 7.31 6.14 5.55
CA ASN A 80 6.67 6.82 4.42
C ASN A 80 5.74 5.88 3.66
N PHE A 81 4.43 5.98 3.95
CA PHE A 81 3.36 5.37 3.16
C PHE A 81 2.74 6.33 2.16
N ALA A 82 2.93 7.66 2.34
CA ALA A 82 2.30 8.65 1.49
C ALA A 82 2.73 8.47 0.04
N ALA A 83 1.76 8.19 -0.82
CA ALA A 83 1.96 8.00 -2.24
C ALA A 83 0.63 8.13 -2.99
N GLU A 84 0.68 8.61 -4.22
CA GLU A 84 -0.33 8.31 -5.22
C GLU A 84 -0.13 6.87 -5.68
N SER A 85 -1.19 6.04 -5.70
CA SER A 85 -1.04 4.57 -5.81
C SER A 85 -1.95 3.88 -6.82
N HIS A 86 -2.75 4.62 -7.59
CA HIS A 86 -3.67 4.03 -8.56
C HIS A 86 -3.09 4.07 -9.97
N VAL A 87 -2.78 2.89 -10.54
CA VAL A 87 -2.12 2.78 -11.86
C VAL A 87 -2.91 3.51 -12.95
N ASP A 88 -4.24 3.30 -13.07
CA ASP A 88 -5.04 3.94 -14.11
C ASP A 88 -4.99 5.48 -14.00
N ARG A 89 -5.03 6.03 -12.76
CA ARG A 89 -4.87 7.47 -12.54
C ARG A 89 -3.47 7.96 -12.93
N SER A 90 -2.44 7.14 -12.79
CA SER A 90 -1.07 7.50 -13.20
C SER A 90 -0.94 7.62 -14.72
N ILE A 91 -1.72 6.86 -15.47
CA ILE A 91 -1.78 6.94 -16.93
C ILE A 91 -2.48 8.23 -17.38
N GLU A 92 -3.54 8.64 -16.65
CA GLU A 92 -4.28 9.87 -16.95
C GLU A 92 -3.54 11.15 -16.56
N ASN A 93 -2.90 11.15 -15.38
CA ASN A 93 -2.21 12.30 -14.82
C ASN A 93 -0.92 11.88 -14.08
N PRO A 94 0.19 11.64 -14.80
CA PRO A 94 1.45 11.21 -14.19
C PRO A 94 2.12 12.27 -13.30
N GLU A 95 1.87 13.56 -13.54
CA GLU A 95 2.54 14.67 -12.83
C GLU A 95 2.30 14.61 -11.32
N VAL A 96 1.09 14.31 -10.89
CA VAL A 96 0.74 14.20 -9.47
C VAL A 96 1.56 13.09 -8.80
N PHE A 97 1.81 11.98 -9.50
CA PHE A 97 2.65 10.87 -9.01
C PHE A 97 4.12 11.30 -8.87
N LEU A 98 4.65 12.04 -9.83
CA LEU A 98 6.03 12.55 -9.75
C LEU A 98 6.17 13.51 -8.58
N ARG A 99 5.23 14.43 -8.42
CA ARG A 99 5.23 15.40 -7.34
C ARG A 99 5.15 14.73 -5.96
N THR A 100 4.18 13.85 -5.75
CA THR A 100 3.98 13.19 -4.45
C THR A 100 5.06 12.16 -4.19
N ASN A 101 5.23 11.19 -5.10
CA ASN A 101 6.05 10.01 -4.81
C ASN A 101 7.55 10.31 -4.86
N ILE A 102 8.00 11.25 -5.70
CA ILE A 102 9.42 11.58 -5.85
C ILE A 102 9.77 12.83 -5.04
N MET A 103 9.12 13.95 -5.34
CA MET A 103 9.47 15.23 -4.69
C MET A 103 9.10 15.24 -3.21
N GLY A 104 7.94 14.64 -2.85
CA GLY A 104 7.55 14.46 -1.45
C GLY A 104 8.53 13.57 -0.68
N THR A 105 8.95 12.43 -1.26
CA THR A 105 9.97 11.56 -0.66
C THR A 105 11.29 12.32 -0.46
N ALA A 106 11.74 13.11 -1.44
CA ALA A 106 12.95 13.92 -1.31
C ALA A 106 12.84 14.97 -0.19
N ALA A 107 11.68 15.64 -0.05
CA ALA A 107 11.45 16.62 1.02
C ALA A 107 11.52 15.96 2.42
N LEU A 108 10.88 14.81 2.59
CA LEU A 108 10.94 14.05 3.85
C LEU A 108 12.37 13.61 4.20
N MET A 109 13.14 13.12 3.22
CA MET A 109 14.53 12.70 3.45
C MET A 109 15.45 13.86 3.78
N ASP A 110 15.27 15.02 3.14
CA ASP A 110 16.03 16.24 3.47
C ASP A 110 15.77 16.67 4.93
N ALA A 111 14.51 16.70 5.35
CA ALA A 111 14.12 17.02 6.72
C ALA A 111 14.64 15.97 7.73
N ALA A 112 14.52 14.68 7.41
CA ALA A 112 15.04 13.59 8.22
C ALA A 112 16.56 13.70 8.43
N ARG A 113 17.29 14.04 7.36
CA ARG A 113 18.75 14.25 7.43
C ARG A 113 19.10 15.46 8.30
N LYS A 114 18.41 16.60 8.13
CA LYS A 114 18.66 17.83 8.88
C LYS A 114 18.43 17.65 10.39
N THR A 115 17.42 16.86 10.76
CA THR A 115 17.02 16.66 12.16
C THR A 115 17.62 15.41 12.82
N GLY A 116 18.38 14.61 12.07
CA GLY A 116 19.08 13.44 12.61
C GLY A 116 18.16 12.27 12.94
N VAL A 117 17.16 12.01 12.11
CA VAL A 117 16.26 10.83 12.23
C VAL A 117 17.07 9.55 12.27
N LYS A 118 16.76 8.65 13.20
CA LYS A 118 17.51 7.39 13.44
C LYS A 118 17.17 6.30 12.43
N ARG A 119 15.98 6.37 11.81
CA ARG A 119 15.51 5.43 10.78
C ARG A 119 14.51 6.10 9.85
N TYR A 120 14.78 6.06 8.54
CA TYR A 120 13.81 6.38 7.50
C TYR A 120 13.44 5.10 6.76
N HIS A 121 12.16 4.76 6.75
CA HIS A 121 11.64 3.59 6.04
C HIS A 121 10.73 4.01 4.88
N GLN A 122 11.05 3.52 3.68
CA GLN A 122 10.24 3.72 2.48
C GLN A 122 9.40 2.48 2.21
N VAL A 123 8.08 2.63 2.19
CA VAL A 123 7.17 1.58 1.74
C VAL A 123 7.03 1.67 0.23
N SER A 124 7.44 0.62 -0.47
CA SER A 124 7.43 0.50 -1.92
C SER A 124 6.59 -0.71 -2.37
N THR A 125 6.71 -1.12 -3.61
CA THR A 125 5.89 -2.14 -4.27
C THR A 125 6.74 -3.07 -5.13
N ASP A 126 6.29 -4.30 -5.33
CA ASP A 126 6.87 -5.26 -6.27
C ASP A 126 6.70 -4.84 -7.74
N GLU A 127 5.76 -3.95 -8.04
CA GLU A 127 5.54 -3.40 -9.38
C GLU A 127 6.76 -2.67 -9.96
N VAL A 128 7.75 -2.32 -9.12
CA VAL A 128 9.01 -1.73 -9.59
C VAL A 128 9.88 -2.73 -10.38
N TYR A 129 9.67 -4.03 -10.18
CA TYR A 129 10.42 -5.09 -10.87
C TYR A 129 9.90 -5.39 -12.28
N GLY A 130 8.66 -4.99 -12.57
CA GLY A 130 8.00 -5.25 -13.85
C GLY A 130 7.14 -6.51 -13.80
N ASP A 131 7.21 -7.32 -14.86
CA ASP A 131 6.27 -8.39 -15.15
C ASP A 131 6.97 -9.76 -15.29
N LEU A 132 6.31 -10.82 -14.84
CA LEU A 132 6.73 -12.21 -14.99
C LEU A 132 5.81 -12.95 -15.97
N PRO A 133 6.35 -13.86 -16.82
CA PRO A 133 5.52 -14.72 -17.66
C PRO A 133 4.61 -15.64 -16.85
N LEU A 134 3.38 -15.86 -17.32
CA LEU A 134 2.39 -16.72 -16.65
C LEU A 134 2.81 -18.19 -16.60
N ASP A 135 3.56 -18.66 -17.61
CA ASP A 135 4.01 -20.05 -17.74
C ASP A 135 5.32 -20.35 -17.00
N ARG A 136 5.97 -19.33 -16.43
CA ARG A 136 7.22 -19.48 -15.69
C ARG A 136 7.01 -19.33 -14.18
N THR A 137 6.26 -20.27 -13.60
CA THR A 137 5.95 -20.31 -12.15
C THR A 137 7.17 -20.55 -11.27
N ASP A 138 8.30 -20.89 -11.85
CA ASP A 138 9.61 -21.03 -11.21
C ASP A 138 10.34 -19.70 -10.98
N LEU A 139 9.89 -18.61 -11.62
CA LEU A 139 10.51 -17.29 -11.49
C LEU A 139 9.86 -16.47 -10.38
N PHE A 140 10.71 -15.80 -9.60
CA PHE A 140 10.31 -14.85 -8.55
C PHE A 140 11.22 -13.61 -8.60
N PHE A 141 10.69 -12.46 -8.22
CA PHE A 141 11.49 -11.27 -7.99
C PHE A 141 12.22 -11.37 -6.66
N THR A 142 13.53 -11.22 -6.70
CA THR A 142 14.39 -11.03 -5.53
C THR A 142 14.79 -9.55 -5.41
N GLU A 143 15.41 -9.16 -4.31
CA GLU A 143 15.91 -7.80 -4.13
C GLU A 143 17.03 -7.44 -5.12
N GLU A 144 17.68 -8.44 -5.72
CA GLU A 144 18.71 -8.30 -6.78
C GLU A 144 18.11 -8.17 -8.19
N THR A 145 16.80 -8.41 -8.37
CA THR A 145 16.14 -8.28 -9.67
C THR A 145 16.23 -6.82 -10.14
N PRO A 146 16.70 -6.59 -11.40
CA PRO A 146 16.74 -5.25 -11.97
C PRO A 146 15.36 -4.59 -12.00
N ILE A 147 15.33 -3.28 -11.74
CA ILE A 147 14.11 -2.47 -11.83
C ILE A 147 13.72 -2.34 -13.30
N HIS A 148 12.47 -2.69 -13.64
CA HIS A 148 11.92 -2.65 -14.99
C HIS A 148 10.44 -2.29 -14.98
N THR A 149 10.12 -1.02 -14.79
CA THR A 149 8.76 -0.53 -14.56
C THR A 149 7.90 -0.48 -15.81
N SER A 150 6.60 -0.77 -15.69
CA SER A 150 5.62 -0.83 -16.79
C SER A 150 4.61 0.32 -16.78
N SER A 151 4.55 1.13 -15.71
CA SER A 151 3.58 2.22 -15.58
C SER A 151 4.20 3.49 -14.99
N PRO A 152 3.58 4.69 -15.18
CA PRO A 152 4.05 5.91 -14.52
C PRO A 152 4.03 5.79 -12.98
N TYR A 153 3.07 5.05 -12.41
CA TYR A 153 3.05 4.74 -10.98
C TYR A 153 4.30 3.96 -10.57
N SER A 154 4.56 2.80 -11.17
CA SER A 154 5.72 1.97 -10.81
C SER A 154 7.04 2.70 -11.05
N ALA A 155 7.13 3.52 -12.12
CA ALA A 155 8.30 4.36 -12.38
C ALA A 155 8.51 5.41 -11.28
N SER A 156 7.45 6.04 -10.79
CA SER A 156 7.55 7.00 -9.68
C SER A 156 7.99 6.36 -8.36
N LYS A 157 7.51 5.14 -8.07
CA LYS A 157 7.92 4.36 -6.90
C LYS A 157 9.38 3.91 -7.00
N ALA A 158 9.79 3.41 -8.16
CA ALA A 158 11.18 3.04 -8.43
C ALA A 158 12.13 4.24 -8.30
N SER A 159 11.72 5.40 -8.80
CA SER A 159 12.49 6.64 -8.65
C SER A 159 12.65 7.04 -7.18
N ALA A 160 11.60 6.89 -6.38
CA ALA A 160 11.68 7.11 -4.94
C ALA A 160 12.65 6.14 -4.27
N ASP A 161 12.60 4.85 -4.58
CA ASP A 161 13.52 3.82 -4.06
C ASP A 161 14.98 4.17 -4.37
N LEU A 162 15.26 4.55 -5.62
CA LEU A 162 16.61 4.94 -6.06
C LEU A 162 17.10 6.19 -5.32
N LEU A 163 16.22 7.18 -5.08
CA LEU A 163 16.56 8.36 -4.28
C LEU A 163 16.87 7.97 -2.83
N VAL A 164 16.07 7.12 -2.21
CA VAL A 164 16.29 6.64 -0.83
C VAL A 164 17.65 5.99 -0.69
N LEU A 165 18.01 5.09 -1.61
CA LEU A 165 19.34 4.44 -1.62
C LEU A 165 20.47 5.44 -1.91
N ALA A 166 20.24 6.45 -2.75
CA ALA A 166 21.22 7.48 -3.01
C ALA A 166 21.47 8.35 -1.77
N TYR A 167 20.44 8.68 -0.98
CA TYR A 167 20.60 9.42 0.27
C TYR A 167 21.41 8.63 1.31
N TYR A 168 21.22 7.32 1.38
CA TYR A 168 22.08 6.47 2.21
C TYR A 168 23.54 6.55 1.75
N ARG A 169 23.81 6.32 0.46
CA ARG A 169 25.19 6.29 -0.08
C ARG A 169 25.90 7.64 -0.02
N THR A 170 25.16 8.74 -0.25
CA THR A 170 25.73 10.08 -0.35
C THR A 170 25.83 10.77 1.01
N TYR A 171 24.81 10.63 1.83
CA TYR A 171 24.69 11.39 3.08
C TYR A 171 24.71 10.55 4.33
N GLY A 172 24.71 9.22 4.22
CA GLY A 172 24.68 8.31 5.36
C GLY A 172 23.33 8.29 6.10
N LEU A 173 22.23 8.76 5.46
CA LEU A 173 20.91 8.68 6.08
C LEU A 173 20.54 7.21 6.34
N PRO A 174 20.19 6.83 7.59
CA PRO A 174 19.90 5.43 7.93
C PRO A 174 18.53 5.01 7.37
N VAL A 175 18.53 4.46 6.15
CA VAL A 175 17.32 4.09 5.42
C VAL A 175 17.10 2.59 5.38
N THR A 176 15.85 2.18 5.17
CA THR A 176 15.43 0.85 4.72
C THR A 176 14.27 0.97 3.74
N ILE A 177 14.08 -0.01 2.86
CA ILE A 177 12.97 -0.07 1.91
C ILE A 177 12.27 -1.42 2.07
N SER A 178 10.93 -1.44 2.06
CA SER A 178 10.16 -2.65 1.82
C SER A 178 9.48 -2.59 0.46
N ARG A 179 9.58 -3.66 -0.34
CA ARG A 179 8.81 -3.86 -1.57
C ARG A 179 7.80 -4.95 -1.31
N CYS A 180 6.52 -4.58 -1.23
CA CYS A 180 5.46 -5.51 -0.87
C CYS A 180 4.68 -5.99 -2.08
N SER A 181 4.14 -7.20 -1.99
CA SER A 181 3.12 -7.71 -2.90
C SER A 181 1.75 -7.06 -2.65
N ASN A 182 0.73 -7.46 -3.41
CA ASN A 182 -0.60 -6.86 -3.35
C ASN A 182 -1.24 -7.04 -1.97
N ASN A 183 -1.43 -5.94 -1.25
CA ASN A 183 -2.07 -5.95 0.06
C ASN A 183 -3.59 -6.03 -0.03
N TYR A 184 -4.21 -6.71 0.95
CA TYR A 184 -5.66 -6.74 1.13
C TYR A 184 -6.01 -6.81 2.63
N GLY A 185 -7.23 -6.38 2.99
CA GLY A 185 -7.66 -6.37 4.38
C GLY A 185 -8.59 -5.20 4.73
N PRO A 186 -8.80 -4.92 6.02
CA PRO A 186 -9.57 -3.80 6.52
C PRO A 186 -9.11 -2.44 5.98
N TYR A 187 -10.07 -1.54 5.70
CA TYR A 187 -9.82 -0.18 5.21
C TYR A 187 -9.22 -0.06 3.80
N HIS A 188 -9.15 -1.14 3.03
CA HIS A 188 -8.71 -1.08 1.63
C HIS A 188 -9.72 -0.29 0.80
N PHE A 189 -9.25 0.69 0.03
CA PHE A 189 -10.12 1.67 -0.64
C PHE A 189 -11.04 1.01 -1.68
N PRO A 190 -12.35 1.38 -1.77
CA PRO A 190 -13.37 0.68 -2.55
C PRO A 190 -13.12 0.58 -4.06
N GLU A 191 -12.20 1.36 -4.65
CA GLU A 191 -11.83 1.25 -6.06
C GLU A 191 -10.94 0.04 -6.40
N LYS A 192 -10.31 -0.58 -5.39
CA LYS A 192 -9.41 -1.71 -5.58
C LYS A 192 -10.18 -3.03 -5.72
N LEU A 193 -9.57 -4.02 -6.38
CA LEU A 193 -10.23 -5.26 -6.80
C LEU A 193 -11.09 -5.89 -5.70
N ILE A 194 -10.50 -6.25 -4.56
CA ILE A 194 -11.22 -7.00 -3.51
C ILE A 194 -12.38 -6.19 -2.93
N PRO A 195 -12.21 -4.95 -2.43
CA PRO A 195 -13.33 -4.21 -1.88
C PRO A 195 -14.37 -3.81 -2.92
N LEU A 196 -13.97 -3.55 -4.16
CA LEU A 196 -14.90 -3.28 -5.27
C LEU A 196 -15.82 -4.49 -5.51
N MET A 197 -15.24 -5.70 -5.59
CA MET A 197 -16.03 -6.91 -5.79
C MET A 197 -16.96 -7.19 -4.61
N ILE A 198 -16.53 -6.94 -3.38
CA ILE A 198 -17.36 -7.10 -2.18
C ILE A 198 -18.56 -6.13 -2.21
N SER A 199 -18.33 -4.83 -2.46
CA SER A 199 -19.38 -3.82 -2.45
C SER A 199 -20.42 -4.07 -3.55
N ARG A 200 -19.98 -4.41 -4.77
CA ARG A 200 -20.86 -4.72 -5.88
C ARG A 200 -21.62 -6.04 -5.70
N ALA A 201 -20.96 -7.09 -5.19
CA ALA A 201 -21.62 -8.35 -4.84
C ALA A 201 -22.70 -8.14 -3.77
N TYR A 202 -22.42 -7.29 -2.77
CA TYR A 202 -23.41 -6.90 -1.76
C TYR A 202 -24.67 -6.30 -2.38
N SER A 203 -24.50 -5.38 -3.32
CA SER A 203 -25.60 -4.70 -4.03
C SER A 203 -26.25 -5.55 -5.15
N ASN A 204 -25.77 -6.79 -5.39
CA ASN A 204 -26.14 -7.63 -6.56
C ASN A 204 -25.89 -6.95 -7.91
N GLU A 205 -24.87 -6.14 -7.99
CA GLU A 205 -24.42 -5.46 -9.21
C GLU A 205 -23.43 -6.32 -9.99
N SER A 206 -23.21 -5.96 -11.27
CA SER A 206 -22.21 -6.60 -12.13
C SER A 206 -20.79 -6.39 -11.59
N LEU A 207 -19.99 -7.46 -11.55
CA LEU A 207 -18.59 -7.46 -11.12
C LEU A 207 -17.68 -7.38 -12.35
N PRO A 208 -17.05 -6.21 -12.65
CA PRO A 208 -16.22 -6.06 -13.83
C PRO A 208 -14.86 -6.75 -13.62
N VAL A 209 -14.53 -7.68 -14.49
CA VAL A 209 -13.24 -8.38 -14.54
C VAL A 209 -12.52 -8.01 -15.83
N TYR A 210 -11.31 -7.48 -15.74
CA TYR A 210 -10.49 -7.15 -16.90
C TYR A 210 -10.09 -8.40 -17.69
N GLY A 211 -10.31 -8.38 -19.00
CA GLY A 211 -10.04 -9.52 -19.88
C GLY A 211 -10.70 -10.80 -19.35
N GLU A 212 -9.98 -11.89 -19.33
CA GLU A 212 -10.42 -13.17 -18.75
C GLU A 212 -10.08 -13.31 -17.24
N GLY A 213 -9.50 -12.28 -16.63
CA GLY A 213 -9.09 -12.30 -15.22
C GLY A 213 -7.93 -13.25 -14.90
N LEU A 214 -7.09 -13.55 -15.90
CA LEU A 214 -5.98 -14.52 -15.76
C LEU A 214 -4.72 -13.93 -15.14
N ASN A 215 -4.65 -12.60 -14.98
CA ASN A 215 -3.54 -11.94 -14.31
C ASN A 215 -3.37 -12.49 -12.90
N VAL A 216 -2.13 -12.84 -12.54
CA VAL A 216 -1.79 -13.41 -11.25
C VAL A 216 -1.19 -12.33 -10.34
N ARG A 217 -1.64 -12.32 -9.09
CA ARG A 217 -1.09 -11.45 -8.04
C ARG A 217 -0.75 -12.28 -6.82
N ASP A 218 0.34 -11.93 -6.16
CA ASP A 218 0.64 -12.42 -4.83
C ASP A 218 -0.10 -11.56 -3.80
N TRP A 219 -0.90 -12.17 -2.93
CA TRP A 219 -1.78 -11.48 -1.99
C TRP A 219 -1.25 -11.56 -0.56
N LEU A 220 -0.94 -10.38 0.01
CA LEU A 220 -0.42 -10.22 1.36
C LEU A 220 -1.49 -9.60 2.27
N TYR A 221 -1.84 -10.29 3.36
CA TYR A 221 -2.76 -9.73 4.34
C TYR A 221 -2.11 -8.55 5.06
N VAL A 222 -2.83 -7.44 5.18
CA VAL A 222 -2.26 -6.16 5.60
C VAL A 222 -1.64 -6.19 7.00
N GLU A 223 -2.15 -6.99 7.93
CA GLU A 223 -1.54 -7.12 9.26
C GLU A 223 -0.18 -7.81 9.21
N ASP A 224 0.01 -8.78 8.32
CA ASP A 224 1.32 -9.42 8.10
C ASP A 224 2.33 -8.42 7.52
N HIS A 225 1.89 -7.53 6.61
CA HIS A 225 2.74 -6.45 6.11
C HIS A 225 3.11 -5.46 7.23
N CYS A 226 2.17 -5.08 8.08
CA CYS A 226 2.45 -4.19 9.23
C CYS A 226 3.50 -4.80 10.16
N ARG A 227 3.43 -6.11 10.46
CA ARG A 227 4.46 -6.83 11.23
C ARG A 227 5.82 -6.81 10.54
N ALA A 228 5.85 -6.98 9.22
CA ALA A 228 7.11 -6.90 8.48
C ALA A 228 7.76 -5.52 8.61
N ILE A 229 6.99 -4.45 8.42
CA ILE A 229 7.49 -3.08 8.53
C ILE A 229 7.98 -2.81 9.95
N ASP A 230 7.25 -3.23 10.98
CA ASP A 230 7.65 -3.10 12.38
C ASP A 230 9.01 -3.76 12.63
N LEU A 231 9.20 -5.00 12.19
CA LEU A 231 10.49 -5.69 12.28
C LEU A 231 11.61 -4.97 11.51
N ILE A 232 11.33 -4.48 10.29
CA ILE A 232 12.33 -3.79 9.46
C ILE A 232 12.77 -2.47 10.09
N ILE A 233 11.87 -1.66 10.63
CA ILE A 233 12.24 -0.36 11.21
C ILE A 233 13.07 -0.52 12.49
N HIS A 234 12.88 -1.59 13.24
CA HIS A 234 13.62 -1.86 14.46
C HIS A 234 14.91 -2.66 14.23
N ASN A 235 14.86 -3.69 13.39
CA ASN A 235 15.93 -4.69 13.28
C ASN A 235 16.55 -4.79 11.88
N GLY A 236 15.93 -4.18 10.85
CA GLY A 236 16.44 -4.25 9.48
C GLY A 236 17.81 -3.59 9.32
N ARG A 237 18.66 -4.15 8.47
CA ARG A 237 19.96 -3.57 8.14
C ARG A 237 19.81 -2.27 7.37
N VAL A 238 20.54 -1.24 7.80
CA VAL A 238 20.55 0.07 7.15
C VAL A 238 21.09 -0.04 5.72
N GLY A 239 20.40 0.63 4.79
CA GLY A 239 20.75 0.62 3.37
C GLY A 239 20.17 -0.54 2.58
N GLU A 240 19.39 -1.43 3.22
CA GLU A 240 18.86 -2.63 2.60
C GLU A 240 17.40 -2.49 2.12
N VAL A 241 17.10 -3.28 1.09
CA VAL A 241 15.76 -3.53 0.57
C VAL A 241 15.30 -4.89 1.07
N TYR A 242 14.03 -5.00 1.44
CA TYR A 242 13.38 -6.25 1.83
C TYR A 242 12.12 -6.47 1.00
N ASN A 243 12.03 -7.61 0.32
CA ASN A 243 10.80 -8.08 -0.29
C ASN A 243 9.85 -8.64 0.77
N VAL A 244 8.58 -8.25 0.71
CA VAL A 244 7.53 -8.67 1.66
C VAL A 244 6.37 -9.27 0.88
N GLY A 245 6.37 -10.58 0.71
CA GLY A 245 5.39 -11.33 -0.08
C GLY A 245 4.53 -12.28 0.72
N GLY A 246 3.31 -12.53 0.22
CA GLY A 246 2.35 -13.40 0.86
C GLY A 246 2.50 -14.89 0.55
N HIS A 247 3.22 -15.25 -0.53
CA HIS A 247 3.21 -16.59 -1.13
C HIS A 247 1.79 -17.11 -1.44
N ASN A 248 0.88 -16.20 -1.77
CA ASN A 248 -0.53 -16.45 -2.04
C ASN A 248 -0.88 -16.04 -3.48
N GLU A 249 -0.17 -16.57 -4.47
CA GLU A 249 -0.43 -16.28 -5.88
C GLU A 249 -1.83 -16.77 -6.29
N LYS A 250 -2.67 -15.87 -6.78
CA LYS A 250 -4.02 -16.16 -7.28
C LYS A 250 -4.30 -15.38 -8.55
N ARG A 251 -5.03 -16.00 -9.48
CA ARG A 251 -5.61 -15.28 -10.61
C ARG A 251 -6.72 -14.36 -10.12
N ASN A 252 -6.86 -13.21 -10.74
CA ASN A 252 -7.91 -12.25 -10.37
C ASN A 252 -9.31 -12.88 -10.41
N ILE A 253 -9.59 -13.72 -11.41
CA ILE A 253 -10.88 -14.42 -11.51
C ILE A 253 -11.13 -15.37 -10.33
N ASP A 254 -10.10 -16.05 -9.83
CA ASP A 254 -10.24 -16.97 -8.69
C ASP A 254 -10.51 -16.20 -7.39
N VAL A 255 -9.91 -15.01 -7.23
CA VAL A 255 -10.20 -14.10 -6.10
C VAL A 255 -11.67 -13.67 -6.14
N VAL A 256 -12.18 -13.23 -7.32
CA VAL A 256 -13.57 -12.82 -7.49
C VAL A 256 -14.54 -13.95 -7.18
N LYS A 257 -14.30 -15.15 -7.70
CA LYS A 257 -15.12 -16.34 -7.42
C LYS A 257 -15.10 -16.73 -5.93
N THR A 258 -13.96 -16.58 -5.27
CA THR A 258 -13.83 -16.84 -3.83
C THR A 258 -14.67 -15.86 -3.02
N ILE A 259 -14.66 -14.56 -3.37
CA ILE A 259 -15.51 -13.54 -2.73
C ILE A 259 -17.00 -13.89 -2.90
N LEU A 260 -17.42 -14.20 -4.14
CA LEU A 260 -18.81 -14.58 -4.41
C LEU A 260 -19.25 -15.80 -3.61
N ARG A 261 -18.41 -16.83 -3.53
CA ARG A 261 -18.67 -18.03 -2.73
C ARG A 261 -18.84 -17.72 -1.24
N ILE A 262 -17.96 -16.89 -0.66
CA ILE A 262 -18.04 -16.49 0.75
C ILE A 262 -19.34 -15.71 1.01
N MET A 263 -19.73 -14.82 0.08
CA MET A 263 -20.92 -14.01 0.20
C MET A 263 -22.23 -14.71 -0.20
N GLY A 264 -22.16 -15.97 -0.67
CA GLY A 264 -23.33 -16.70 -1.15
C GLY A 264 -23.97 -16.10 -2.40
N LYS A 265 -23.17 -15.50 -3.29
CA LYS A 265 -23.63 -14.84 -4.51
C LYS A 265 -23.28 -15.67 -5.75
N PRO A 266 -24.12 -15.58 -6.82
CA PRO A 266 -23.90 -16.36 -8.04
C PRO A 266 -22.78 -15.79 -8.92
N GLU A 267 -22.05 -16.66 -9.61
CA GLU A 267 -21.00 -16.29 -10.57
C GLU A 267 -21.56 -15.54 -11.80
N THR A 268 -22.87 -15.59 -12.04
CA THR A 268 -23.53 -14.81 -13.12
C THR A 268 -23.42 -13.30 -12.94
N LEU A 269 -22.99 -12.81 -11.77
CA LEU A 269 -22.67 -11.40 -11.57
C LEU A 269 -21.36 -10.99 -12.24
N ILE A 270 -20.48 -11.93 -12.60
CA ILE A 270 -19.19 -11.62 -13.27
C ILE A 270 -19.47 -11.12 -14.68
N THR A 271 -18.85 -10.00 -15.05
CA THR A 271 -18.89 -9.44 -16.40
C THR A 271 -17.46 -9.15 -16.84
N HIS A 272 -17.06 -9.73 -17.98
CA HIS A 272 -15.75 -9.47 -18.55
C HIS A 272 -15.75 -8.13 -19.27
N VAL A 273 -14.77 -7.27 -18.99
CA VAL A 273 -14.61 -5.96 -19.61
C VAL A 273 -13.27 -5.91 -20.36
N LYS A 274 -13.13 -4.91 -21.25
CA LYS A 274 -11.88 -4.72 -22.01
C LYS A 274 -10.71 -4.54 -21.06
N ASP A 275 -9.61 -5.26 -21.33
CA ASP A 275 -8.40 -5.16 -20.53
C ASP A 275 -7.72 -3.78 -20.67
N ARG A 276 -6.98 -3.35 -19.64
CA ARG A 276 -6.26 -2.08 -19.62
C ARG A 276 -4.93 -2.19 -20.38
N ALA A 277 -4.45 -1.07 -20.90
CA ALA A 277 -3.12 -0.99 -21.49
C ALA A 277 -2.02 -1.24 -20.43
N GLY A 278 -0.97 -1.99 -20.81
CA GLY A 278 0.14 -2.27 -19.91
C GLY A 278 -0.24 -3.05 -18.65
N HIS A 279 -1.21 -3.95 -18.76
CA HIS A 279 -1.64 -4.77 -17.64
C HIS A 279 -0.66 -5.94 -17.44
N ASP A 280 0.20 -5.84 -16.44
CA ASP A 280 1.17 -6.86 -16.09
C ASP A 280 0.50 -8.22 -15.83
N LEU A 281 1.12 -9.28 -16.30
CA LEU A 281 0.56 -10.63 -16.28
C LEU A 281 0.68 -11.29 -14.92
N ARG A 282 1.88 -11.25 -14.30
CA ARG A 282 2.14 -11.94 -13.05
C ARG A 282 3.12 -11.18 -12.18
N TYR A 283 2.80 -11.08 -10.89
CA TYR A 283 3.73 -10.68 -9.83
C TYR A 283 3.91 -11.84 -8.86
N ALA A 284 5.16 -12.12 -8.51
CA ALA A 284 5.53 -13.05 -7.46
C ALA A 284 6.89 -12.62 -6.90
N ILE A 285 6.96 -12.41 -5.59
CA ILE A 285 8.20 -11.99 -4.95
C ILE A 285 8.71 -13.05 -3.99
N ASP A 286 10.03 -13.11 -3.85
CA ASP A 286 10.72 -14.00 -2.92
C ASP A 286 11.03 -13.25 -1.61
N PRO A 287 10.39 -13.59 -0.48
CA PRO A 287 10.64 -12.98 0.83
C PRO A 287 11.73 -13.72 1.62
N THR A 288 12.55 -14.54 1.00
CA THR A 288 13.58 -15.35 1.69
C THR A 288 14.56 -14.49 2.50
N LYS A 289 14.91 -13.31 2.02
CA LYS A 289 15.82 -12.40 2.72
C LYS A 289 15.25 -11.92 4.05
N ILE A 290 14.03 -11.41 4.07
CA ILE A 290 13.39 -10.95 5.32
C ILE A 290 13.18 -12.11 6.29
N HIS A 291 12.86 -13.31 5.79
CA HIS A 291 12.77 -14.51 6.62
C HIS A 291 14.10 -14.84 7.29
N ASN A 292 15.18 -14.92 6.51
CA ASN A 292 16.49 -15.32 7.00
C ASN A 292 17.10 -14.29 7.95
N GLU A 293 16.92 -13.00 7.68
CA GLU A 293 17.55 -11.93 8.46
C GLU A 293 16.72 -11.50 9.67
N LEU A 294 15.39 -11.50 9.56
CA LEU A 294 14.50 -10.95 10.59
C LEU A 294 13.49 -11.97 11.15
N GLY A 295 13.50 -13.21 10.66
CA GLY A 295 12.60 -14.28 11.12
C GLY A 295 11.13 -14.06 10.72
N TRP A 296 10.84 -13.13 9.79
CA TRP A 296 9.48 -12.85 9.37
C TRP A 296 8.96 -13.88 8.36
N SER A 297 7.70 -14.24 8.51
CA SER A 297 6.90 -14.98 7.52
C SER A 297 5.45 -14.52 7.59
N PRO A 298 4.69 -14.57 6.48
CA PRO A 298 3.26 -14.31 6.54
C PRO A 298 2.58 -15.41 7.40
N GLU A 299 1.68 -15.00 8.28
CA GLU A 299 0.94 -15.91 9.17
C GLU A 299 -0.48 -16.16 8.70
N THR A 300 -1.02 -15.26 7.86
CA THR A 300 -2.39 -15.33 7.39
C THR A 300 -2.44 -15.96 6.00
N THR A 301 -3.07 -17.11 5.88
CA THR A 301 -3.36 -17.74 4.58
C THR A 301 -4.36 -16.89 3.80
N PHE A 302 -4.37 -17.02 2.45
CA PHE A 302 -5.34 -16.27 1.63
C PHE A 302 -6.79 -16.59 2.02
N ASP A 303 -7.12 -17.85 2.27
CA ASP A 303 -8.49 -18.27 2.61
C ASP A 303 -8.98 -17.68 3.95
N GLU A 304 -8.10 -17.59 4.94
CA GLU A 304 -8.40 -16.92 6.21
C GLU A 304 -8.51 -15.40 6.05
N GLY A 305 -7.55 -14.79 5.37
CA GLY A 305 -7.48 -13.34 5.19
C GLY A 305 -8.64 -12.80 4.35
N ILE A 306 -9.03 -13.51 3.26
CA ILE A 306 -10.14 -13.06 2.42
C ILE A 306 -11.47 -13.15 3.18
N LYS A 307 -11.66 -14.19 4.00
CA LYS A 307 -12.83 -14.29 4.87
C LYS A 307 -12.86 -13.16 5.89
N LYS A 308 -11.78 -12.91 6.62
CA LYS A 308 -11.65 -11.78 7.55
C LYS A 308 -11.97 -10.46 6.86
N THR A 309 -11.50 -10.29 5.62
CA THR A 309 -11.74 -9.07 4.82
C THR A 309 -13.21 -8.92 4.48
N VAL A 310 -13.85 -9.95 3.91
CA VAL A 310 -15.29 -9.92 3.61
C VAL A 310 -16.10 -9.63 4.88
N ASP A 311 -15.83 -10.33 5.98
CA ASP A 311 -16.52 -10.14 7.25
C ASP A 311 -16.35 -8.69 7.75
N TRP A 312 -15.14 -8.11 7.61
CA TRP A 312 -14.92 -6.73 8.00
C TRP A 312 -15.76 -5.75 7.18
N TYR A 313 -15.80 -5.88 5.84
CA TYR A 313 -16.62 -5.01 4.98
C TYR A 313 -18.10 -5.14 5.29
N MET A 314 -18.58 -6.36 5.55
CA MET A 314 -19.99 -6.61 5.90
C MET A 314 -20.37 -5.97 7.25
N ASN A 315 -19.43 -5.89 8.20
CA ASN A 315 -19.66 -5.28 9.51
C ASN A 315 -19.38 -3.77 9.55
N ASN A 316 -18.75 -3.20 8.54
CA ASN A 316 -18.37 -1.78 8.48
C ASN A 316 -18.94 -1.09 7.21
N LYS A 317 -20.18 -1.39 6.85
CA LYS A 317 -20.83 -0.90 5.63
C LYS A 317 -20.83 0.62 5.53
N GLN A 318 -21.20 1.32 6.60
CA GLN A 318 -21.25 2.77 6.60
C GLN A 318 -19.92 3.41 6.21
N TRP A 319 -18.77 2.79 6.59
CA TRP A 319 -17.46 3.32 6.26
C TRP A 319 -17.21 3.37 4.74
N TRP A 320 -17.48 2.27 4.02
CA TRP A 320 -17.23 2.23 2.58
C TRP A 320 -18.39 2.82 1.74
N GLU A 321 -19.64 2.78 2.24
CA GLU A 321 -20.77 3.47 1.62
C GLU A 321 -20.57 4.99 1.61
N ASP A 322 -20.08 5.58 2.69
CA ASP A 322 -19.75 7.00 2.75
C ASP A 322 -18.68 7.40 1.72
N ILE A 323 -17.72 6.50 1.45
CA ILE A 323 -16.69 6.72 0.43
C ILE A 323 -17.31 6.64 -0.98
N ILE A 324 -18.11 5.60 -1.25
CA ILE A 324 -18.72 5.38 -2.57
C ILE A 324 -19.71 6.49 -2.92
N ASN A 325 -20.49 6.98 -1.96
CA ASN A 325 -21.48 8.05 -2.15
C ASN A 325 -20.88 9.45 -2.31
N GLY A 326 -19.55 9.61 -2.19
CA GLY A 326 -18.81 10.85 -2.38
C GLY A 326 -18.29 11.05 -3.82
N GLU A 327 -17.09 11.67 -3.93
CA GLU A 327 -16.45 11.96 -5.23
C GLU A 327 -16.09 10.70 -6.05
N TYR A 328 -16.06 9.54 -5.40
CA TYR A 328 -15.67 8.28 -6.01
C TYR A 328 -16.65 7.79 -7.08
N GLN A 329 -17.95 8.04 -6.98
CA GLN A 329 -18.93 7.60 -8.00
C GLN A 329 -18.59 8.17 -9.38
N ASN A 330 -18.23 9.45 -9.45
CA ASN A 330 -17.87 10.10 -10.71
C ASN A 330 -16.64 9.44 -11.36
N TYR A 331 -15.66 9.01 -10.53
CA TYR A 331 -14.48 8.32 -11.02
C TYR A 331 -14.80 6.92 -11.53
N TYR A 332 -15.60 6.15 -10.79
CA TYR A 332 -16.04 4.82 -11.19
C TYR A 332 -16.79 4.85 -12.53
N GLU A 333 -17.77 5.74 -12.67
CA GLU A 333 -18.51 5.91 -13.92
C GLU A 333 -17.59 6.24 -15.09
N LYS A 334 -16.65 7.16 -14.90
CA LYS A 334 -15.66 7.52 -15.93
C LYS A 334 -14.82 6.32 -16.38
N MET A 335 -14.40 5.46 -15.47
CA MET A 335 -13.49 4.34 -15.76
C MET A 335 -14.21 3.12 -16.34
N TYR A 336 -15.47 2.87 -16.00
CA TYR A 336 -16.18 1.62 -16.32
C TYR A 336 -17.38 1.76 -17.25
N SER A 337 -18.04 2.92 -17.34
CA SER A 337 -19.20 3.10 -18.23
C SER A 337 -18.85 3.23 -19.72
N ASN A 338 -17.59 3.53 -20.04
CA ASN A 338 -17.08 3.67 -21.43
C ASN A 338 -16.18 2.51 -21.89
N ARG A 339 -16.18 1.38 -21.17
CA ARG A 339 -15.35 0.20 -21.50
C ARG A 339 -16.17 -1.05 -21.79
#